data_8a457b715df14ce3b16ffbc837a60cc8
#
_entry.id   8a457b715df14ce3b16ffbc837a60cc8
#
_cell.length_a   1.000
_cell.length_b   1.000
_cell.length_c   1.000
_cell.angle_alpha   90.00
_cell.angle_beta   90.00
_cell.angle_gamma   90.00
#
_symmetry.space_group_name_H-M   'P 1'
#
loop_
_entity.id
_entity.type
_entity.pdbx_description
1 polymer ?
#
loop_
_entity_poly.entity_id
_entity_poly.type
_entity_poly.pdbx_seq_one_letter_code
_entity_poly.pdbx_strand_id
1 'polypeptide(L)'
;MKIPQRTRGYLAIVIAAVLFGVWPSLSKRVLTEVHPFVVALLIQLVPAIALSPSLRRLRIARSDWPLLALSGVVGAVAAPIVYFYGLERTTASNSVLLSNSEALFTILFAYAFLGERATPREYLALGGIAVGAFLVTTQLRFGDVQFLGFLIGNLMLVGAAVCWGTSNTASAVLLRRIPIFPLLEVQLIFGTVSFAVLVPLSGAPLAVPSDILPDLLLLAASAVGMFSVLFFYAFRTIGAMRTGAILPTSALWGILAAFYFFPNETLSVVQVVGGALMVGSLVVFYLFRGPTETRAAGETLKPEASDGPDSP
;
A
#
# COMPACT_ATOMS: atom_id res chain seq x y z
N MET A 1 27.55 19.41 7.52
CA MET A 1 26.60 19.23 8.65
C MET A 1 25.85 17.91 8.43
N LYS A 2 25.95 16.90 9.30
CA LYS A 2 25.23 15.62 9.13
C LYS A 2 23.78 15.82 9.61
N ILE A 3 22.82 15.62 8.72
CA ILE A 3 21.39 15.68 9.06
C ILE A 3 21.11 14.63 10.16
N PRO A 4 20.45 14.98 11.28
CA PRO A 4 20.08 14.03 12.33
C PRO A 4 19.26 12.86 11.78
N GLN A 5 19.46 11.66 12.31
CA GLN A 5 18.76 10.45 11.84
C GLN A 5 17.23 10.60 11.90
N ARG A 6 16.72 11.25 12.93
CA ARG A 6 15.29 11.52 13.09
C ARG A 6 14.74 12.41 11.97
N THR A 7 15.47 13.46 11.59
CA THR A 7 15.09 14.34 10.47
C THR A 7 15.08 13.58 9.14
N ARG A 8 16.03 12.67 8.91
CA ARG A 8 16.01 11.80 7.74
C ARG A 8 14.77 10.89 7.71
N GLY A 9 14.31 10.39 8.87
CA GLY A 9 13.08 9.62 8.99
C GLY A 9 11.83 10.42 8.59
N TYR A 10 11.73 11.67 9.02
CA TYR A 10 10.63 12.56 8.60
C TYR A 10 10.68 12.89 7.11
N LEU A 11 11.86 13.18 6.56
CA LEU A 11 12.02 13.40 5.11
C LEU A 11 11.64 12.15 4.31
N ALA A 12 12.05 10.97 4.78
CA ALA A 12 11.72 9.72 4.11
C ALA A 12 10.20 9.49 4.04
N ILE A 13 9.45 9.71 5.13
CA ILE A 13 7.99 9.50 5.09
C ILE A 13 7.26 10.56 4.25
N VAL A 14 7.73 11.80 4.24
CA VAL A 14 7.13 12.84 3.38
C VAL A 14 7.34 12.48 1.91
N ILE A 15 8.55 12.08 1.51
CA ILE A 15 8.83 11.64 0.14
C ILE A 15 7.99 10.38 -0.19
N ALA A 16 7.90 9.41 0.73
CA ALA A 16 7.06 8.24 0.55
C ALA A 16 5.58 8.61 0.35
N ALA A 17 5.06 9.58 1.11
CA ALA A 17 3.68 10.06 0.95
C ALA A 17 3.45 10.73 -0.41
N VAL A 18 4.42 11.49 -0.92
CA VAL A 18 4.36 12.07 -2.29
C VAL A 18 4.30 10.95 -3.32
N LEU A 19 5.22 9.98 -3.25
CA LEU A 19 5.28 8.85 -4.20
C LEU A 19 3.99 8.03 -4.18
N PHE A 20 3.48 7.72 -3.00
CA PHE A 20 2.22 6.97 -2.84
C PHE A 20 1.01 7.74 -3.36
N GLY A 21 0.98 9.08 -3.15
CA GLY A 21 -0.09 9.93 -3.68
C GLY A 21 -0.07 10.04 -5.20
N VAL A 22 1.10 10.22 -5.81
CA VAL A 22 1.24 10.38 -7.27
C VAL A 22 0.97 9.07 -8.02
N TRP A 23 1.17 7.92 -7.40
CA TRP A 23 1.06 6.61 -8.03
C TRP A 23 -0.29 6.37 -8.77
N PRO A 24 -1.48 6.62 -8.20
CA PRO A 24 -2.74 6.39 -8.90
C PRO A 24 -2.88 7.20 -10.20
N SER A 25 -2.49 8.47 -10.17
CA SER A 25 -2.58 9.35 -11.35
C SER A 25 -1.59 8.92 -12.44
N LEU A 26 -0.36 8.59 -12.05
CA LEU A 26 0.65 8.12 -13.00
C LEU A 26 0.27 6.74 -13.56
N SER A 27 -0.28 5.84 -12.74
CA SER A 27 -0.81 4.56 -13.20
C SER A 27 -1.93 4.73 -14.21
N LYS A 28 -2.88 5.63 -13.93
CA LYS A 28 -4.00 5.91 -14.84
C LYS A 28 -3.51 6.44 -16.19
N ARG A 29 -2.52 7.35 -16.18
CA ARG A 29 -1.91 7.86 -17.41
C ARG A 29 -1.25 6.75 -18.22
N VAL A 30 -0.49 5.87 -17.59
CA VAL A 30 0.13 4.72 -18.27
C VAL A 30 -0.90 3.76 -18.83
N LEU A 31 -2.00 3.53 -18.10
CA LEU A 31 -3.08 2.63 -18.51
C LEU A 31 -3.88 3.13 -19.73
N THR A 32 -3.75 4.40 -20.14
CA THR A 32 -4.37 4.88 -21.39
C THR A 32 -3.77 4.23 -22.64
N GLU A 33 -2.52 3.77 -22.56
CA GLU A 33 -1.74 3.28 -23.70
C GLU A 33 -1.18 1.86 -23.50
N VAL A 34 -1.08 1.40 -22.25
CA VAL A 34 -0.44 0.14 -21.89
C VAL A 34 -1.42 -0.78 -21.19
N HIS A 35 -1.49 -2.03 -21.63
CA HIS A 35 -2.38 -3.03 -21.03
C HIS A 35 -2.09 -3.25 -19.53
N PRO A 36 -3.11 -3.37 -18.65
CA PRO A 36 -2.97 -3.53 -17.20
C PRO A 36 -1.98 -4.60 -16.76
N PHE A 37 -1.96 -5.76 -17.44
CA PHE A 37 -1.04 -6.84 -17.09
C PHE A 37 0.42 -6.51 -17.42
N VAL A 38 0.67 -5.72 -18.48
CA VAL A 38 2.03 -5.27 -18.83
C VAL A 38 2.51 -4.23 -17.81
N VAL A 39 1.64 -3.31 -17.39
CA VAL A 39 1.94 -2.37 -16.30
C VAL A 39 2.26 -3.15 -15.02
N ALA A 40 1.40 -4.11 -14.63
CA ALA A 40 1.61 -4.93 -13.44
C ALA A 40 2.90 -5.76 -13.50
N LEU A 41 3.28 -6.27 -14.67
CA LEU A 41 4.54 -6.96 -14.88
C LEU A 41 5.73 -6.02 -14.62
N LEU A 42 5.75 -4.85 -15.24
CA LEU A 42 6.92 -3.98 -15.24
C LEU A 42 7.14 -3.27 -13.89
N ILE A 43 6.06 -2.88 -13.19
CA ILE A 43 6.18 -2.29 -11.85
C ILE A 43 6.70 -3.27 -10.80
N GLN A 44 6.65 -4.57 -11.07
CA GLN A 44 7.20 -5.60 -10.19
C GLN A 44 8.56 -6.11 -10.66
N LEU A 45 8.76 -6.27 -11.96
CA LEU A 45 10.02 -6.74 -12.55
C LEU A 45 11.18 -5.78 -12.26
N VAL A 46 10.97 -4.47 -12.44
CA VAL A 46 12.04 -3.48 -12.25
C VAL A 46 12.57 -3.47 -10.81
N PRO A 47 11.74 -3.35 -9.76
CA PRO A 47 12.24 -3.44 -8.39
C PRO A 47 12.72 -4.85 -8.02
N ALA A 48 12.17 -5.95 -8.60
CA ALA A 48 12.67 -7.30 -8.38
C ALA A 48 14.14 -7.42 -8.86
N ILE A 49 14.46 -6.90 -10.02
CA ILE A 49 15.85 -6.88 -10.50
C ILE A 49 16.75 -6.10 -9.53
N ALA A 50 16.30 -4.94 -9.08
CA ALA A 50 17.06 -4.08 -8.16
C ALA A 50 17.27 -4.71 -6.77
N LEU A 51 16.27 -5.45 -6.25
CA LEU A 51 16.32 -6.10 -4.94
C LEU A 51 16.89 -7.51 -4.97
N SER A 52 17.14 -8.09 -6.14
CA SER A 52 17.63 -9.48 -6.31
C SER A 52 18.84 -9.85 -5.44
N PRO A 53 19.79 -8.94 -5.09
CA PRO A 53 20.87 -9.28 -4.16
C PRO A 53 20.38 -9.61 -2.73
N SER A 54 19.16 -9.22 -2.37
CA SER A 54 18.58 -9.49 -1.04
C SER A 54 18.28 -10.97 -0.82
N LEU A 55 18.03 -11.74 -1.88
CA LEU A 55 17.78 -13.17 -1.85
C LEU A 55 18.94 -13.98 -1.24
N ARG A 56 20.17 -13.50 -1.34
CA ARG A 56 21.35 -14.16 -0.74
C ARG A 56 21.23 -14.33 0.77
N ARG A 57 20.39 -13.51 1.42
CA ARG A 57 20.15 -13.54 2.87
C ARG A 57 18.82 -14.21 3.24
N LEU A 58 18.13 -14.77 2.24
CA LEU A 58 16.83 -15.36 2.45
C LEU A 58 16.93 -16.73 3.12
N ARG A 59 16.25 -16.87 4.25
CA ARG A 59 16.02 -18.16 4.92
C ARG A 59 14.54 -18.24 5.25
N ILE A 60 13.81 -19.11 4.56
CA ILE A 60 12.38 -19.31 4.76
C ILE A 60 12.17 -20.68 5.40
N ALA A 61 11.54 -20.72 6.56
CA ALA A 61 11.10 -21.97 7.16
C ALA A 61 9.93 -22.56 6.34
N ARG A 62 9.84 -23.88 6.28
CA ARG A 62 8.73 -24.55 5.54
C ARG A 62 7.35 -24.14 6.03
N SER A 63 7.22 -23.83 7.33
CA SER A 63 5.99 -23.36 7.95
C SER A 63 5.53 -21.98 7.48
N ASP A 64 6.44 -21.13 6.95
CA ASP A 64 6.13 -19.77 6.55
C ASP A 64 5.67 -19.67 5.08
N TRP A 65 5.91 -20.72 4.28
CA TRP A 65 5.55 -20.76 2.86
C TRP A 65 4.06 -20.55 2.56
N PRO A 66 3.10 -21.15 3.29
CA PRO A 66 1.67 -20.91 3.01
C PRO A 66 1.28 -19.44 3.19
N LEU A 67 1.79 -18.79 4.24
CA LEU A 67 1.51 -17.39 4.51
C LEU A 67 2.22 -16.46 3.51
N LEU A 68 3.44 -16.83 3.10
CA LEU A 68 4.20 -16.13 2.08
C LEU A 68 3.52 -16.24 0.70
N ALA A 69 3.05 -17.44 0.33
CA ALA A 69 2.29 -17.66 -0.89
C ALA A 69 0.97 -16.87 -0.88
N LEU A 70 0.25 -16.87 0.24
CA LEU A 70 -0.96 -16.07 0.41
C LEU A 70 -0.65 -14.58 0.20
N SER A 71 0.37 -14.04 0.87
CA SER A 71 0.72 -12.63 0.73
C SER A 71 1.18 -12.28 -0.69
N GLY A 72 1.93 -13.16 -1.35
CA GLY A 72 2.40 -12.98 -2.73
C GLY A 72 1.24 -13.04 -3.73
N VAL A 73 0.41 -14.09 -3.68
CA VAL A 73 -0.71 -14.27 -4.62
C VAL A 73 -1.76 -13.17 -4.43
N VAL A 74 -2.14 -12.87 -3.19
CA VAL A 74 -3.19 -11.87 -2.93
C VAL A 74 -2.66 -10.46 -3.15
N GLY A 75 -1.46 -10.13 -2.62
CA GLY A 75 -0.92 -8.77 -2.67
C GLY A 75 -0.23 -8.42 -3.98
N ALA A 76 0.53 -9.34 -4.57
CA ALA A 76 1.32 -9.07 -5.76
C ALA A 76 0.65 -9.52 -7.07
N VAL A 77 -0.42 -10.32 -7.02
CA VAL A 77 -1.14 -10.76 -8.23
C VAL A 77 -2.59 -10.27 -8.22
N ALA A 78 -3.41 -10.71 -7.27
CA ALA A 78 -4.84 -10.39 -7.26
C ALA A 78 -5.10 -8.89 -7.08
N ALA A 79 -4.42 -8.25 -6.13
CA ALA A 79 -4.61 -6.83 -5.86
C ALA A 79 -4.29 -5.93 -7.06
N PRO A 80 -3.14 -6.05 -7.76
CA PRO A 80 -2.86 -5.28 -8.97
C PRO A 80 -3.86 -5.52 -10.09
N ILE A 81 -4.33 -6.76 -10.30
CA ILE A 81 -5.36 -7.06 -11.30
C ILE A 81 -6.62 -6.24 -11.00
N VAL A 82 -7.16 -6.40 -9.80
CA VAL A 82 -8.39 -5.71 -9.39
C VAL A 82 -8.19 -4.19 -9.39
N TYR A 83 -7.03 -3.72 -8.95
CA TYR A 83 -6.70 -2.29 -8.90
C TYR A 83 -6.66 -1.66 -10.30
N PHE A 84 -5.88 -2.20 -11.23
CA PHE A 84 -5.72 -1.57 -12.55
C PHE A 84 -7.01 -1.63 -13.37
N TYR A 85 -7.73 -2.74 -13.36
CA TYR A 85 -9.05 -2.81 -14.01
C TYR A 85 -10.11 -1.91 -13.34
N GLY A 86 -10.00 -1.70 -12.03
CA GLY A 86 -10.81 -0.72 -11.30
C GLY A 86 -10.46 0.70 -11.70
N LEU A 87 -9.17 1.03 -11.79
CA LEU A 87 -8.67 2.36 -12.11
C LEU A 87 -9.03 2.78 -13.55
N GLU A 88 -9.07 1.85 -14.51
CA GLU A 88 -9.55 2.13 -15.87
C GLU A 88 -11.00 2.65 -15.87
N ARG A 89 -11.83 2.18 -14.92
CA ARG A 89 -13.29 2.44 -14.84
C ARG A 89 -13.68 3.60 -13.93
N THR A 90 -12.71 4.26 -13.28
CA THR A 90 -12.97 5.37 -12.36
C THR A 90 -11.98 6.51 -12.56
N THR A 91 -12.11 7.57 -11.77
CA THR A 91 -11.19 8.71 -11.80
C THR A 91 -9.90 8.46 -11.02
N ALA A 92 -8.81 9.15 -11.39
CA ALA A 92 -7.58 9.14 -10.62
C ALA A 92 -7.82 9.68 -9.20
N SER A 93 -8.64 10.72 -9.07
CA SER A 93 -9.03 11.32 -7.80
C SER A 93 -9.72 10.32 -6.86
N ASN A 94 -10.67 9.51 -7.38
CA ASN A 94 -11.31 8.44 -6.60
C ASN A 94 -10.29 7.39 -6.14
N SER A 95 -9.38 7.00 -7.03
CA SER A 95 -8.35 6.01 -6.70
C SER A 95 -7.44 6.51 -5.57
N VAL A 96 -7.01 7.77 -5.61
CA VAL A 96 -6.21 8.39 -4.54
C VAL A 96 -6.94 8.31 -3.19
N LEU A 97 -8.22 8.68 -3.16
CA LEU A 97 -9.00 8.67 -1.92
C LEU A 97 -9.25 7.25 -1.41
N LEU A 98 -9.68 6.34 -2.30
CA LEU A 98 -10.04 4.97 -1.94
C LEU A 98 -8.81 4.11 -1.57
N SER A 99 -7.60 4.46 -2.03
CA SER A 99 -6.35 3.79 -1.61
C SER A 99 -6.14 3.86 -0.08
N ASN A 100 -6.66 4.88 0.59
CA ASN A 100 -6.61 4.95 2.06
C ASN A 100 -7.46 3.87 2.76
N SER A 101 -8.39 3.20 2.06
CA SER A 101 -9.15 2.06 2.60
C SER A 101 -8.26 0.85 2.91
N GLU A 102 -7.08 0.74 2.31
CA GLU A 102 -6.10 -0.32 2.60
C GLU A 102 -5.73 -0.33 4.09
N ALA A 103 -5.54 0.84 4.69
CA ALA A 103 -5.25 0.95 6.12
C ALA A 103 -6.40 0.41 6.97
N LEU A 104 -7.66 0.70 6.59
CA LEU A 104 -8.83 0.16 7.27
C LEU A 104 -8.80 -1.38 7.30
N PHE A 105 -8.61 -2.02 6.15
CA PHE A 105 -8.61 -3.48 6.06
C PHE A 105 -7.39 -4.10 6.74
N THR A 106 -6.21 -3.48 6.63
CA THR A 106 -5.01 -3.92 7.38
C THR A 106 -5.29 -3.94 8.89
N ILE A 107 -5.91 -2.90 9.42
CA ILE A 107 -6.23 -2.80 10.86
C ILE A 107 -7.30 -3.82 11.24
N LEU A 108 -8.38 -3.94 10.45
CA LEU A 108 -9.46 -4.90 10.71
C LEU A 108 -8.94 -6.34 10.74
N PHE A 109 -8.06 -6.69 9.80
CA PHE A 109 -7.49 -8.04 9.75
C PHE A 109 -6.47 -8.27 10.86
N ALA A 110 -5.71 -7.25 11.27
CA ALA A 110 -4.84 -7.36 12.44
C ALA A 110 -5.66 -7.65 13.70
N TYR A 111 -6.81 -7.00 13.88
CA TYR A 111 -7.71 -7.32 15.00
C TYR A 111 -8.31 -8.71 14.91
N ALA A 112 -8.76 -9.11 13.71
CA ALA A 112 -9.42 -10.40 13.52
C ALA A 112 -8.46 -11.59 13.65
N PHE A 113 -7.25 -11.48 13.09
CA PHE A 113 -6.32 -12.61 12.94
C PHE A 113 -5.12 -12.57 13.88
N LEU A 114 -4.70 -11.39 14.35
CA LEU A 114 -3.56 -11.25 15.26
C LEU A 114 -4.00 -11.11 16.72
N GLY A 115 -5.31 -11.11 17.00
CA GLY A 115 -5.86 -11.01 18.36
C GLY A 115 -5.66 -9.64 19.00
N GLU A 116 -5.34 -8.61 18.22
CA GLU A 116 -5.25 -7.25 18.68
C GLU A 116 -6.65 -6.78 19.14
N ARG A 117 -6.72 -5.87 20.10
CA ARG A 117 -7.98 -5.29 20.57
C ARG A 117 -8.01 -3.81 20.28
N ALA A 118 -9.07 -3.35 19.61
CA ALA A 118 -9.31 -1.94 19.38
C ALA A 118 -9.95 -1.27 20.61
N THR A 119 -9.54 -0.05 20.86
CA THR A 119 -10.25 0.82 21.81
C THR A 119 -11.51 1.39 21.17
N PRO A 120 -12.50 1.87 21.96
CA PRO A 120 -13.71 2.51 21.41
C PRO A 120 -13.40 3.68 20.46
N ARG A 121 -12.33 4.42 20.70
CA ARG A 121 -11.89 5.53 19.84
C ARG A 121 -11.33 5.05 18.49
N GLU A 122 -10.63 3.93 18.48
CA GLU A 122 -10.15 3.31 17.25
C GLU A 122 -11.32 2.77 16.42
N TYR A 123 -12.33 2.15 17.04
CA TYR A 123 -13.56 1.75 16.33
C TYR A 123 -14.28 2.95 15.70
N LEU A 124 -14.34 4.10 16.39
CA LEU A 124 -14.94 5.31 15.84
C LEU A 124 -14.16 5.81 14.61
N ALA A 125 -12.82 5.79 14.67
CA ALA A 125 -11.98 6.16 13.54
C ALA A 125 -12.15 5.19 12.37
N LEU A 126 -12.21 3.87 12.60
CA LEU A 126 -12.51 2.87 11.57
C LEU A 126 -13.87 3.10 10.92
N GLY A 127 -14.88 3.42 11.72
CA GLY A 127 -16.22 3.81 11.23
C GLY A 127 -16.15 5.04 10.31
N GLY A 128 -15.37 6.05 10.69
CA GLY A 128 -15.16 7.25 9.87
C GLY A 128 -14.49 6.93 8.52
N ILE A 129 -13.50 6.04 8.51
CA ILE A 129 -12.87 5.59 7.24
C ILE A 129 -13.91 4.86 6.37
N ALA A 130 -14.70 3.95 6.95
CA ALA A 130 -15.70 3.20 6.20
C ALA A 130 -16.78 4.10 5.61
N VAL A 131 -17.31 5.06 6.39
CA VAL A 131 -18.28 6.05 5.91
C VAL A 131 -17.69 6.93 4.83
N GLY A 132 -16.46 7.40 5.01
CA GLY A 132 -15.77 8.20 4.01
C GLY A 132 -15.56 7.43 2.70
N ALA A 133 -15.14 6.16 2.76
CA ALA A 133 -15.02 5.28 1.60
C ALA A 133 -16.36 5.07 0.90
N PHE A 134 -17.45 4.88 1.64
CA PHE A 134 -18.80 4.79 1.09
C PHE A 134 -19.21 6.06 0.34
N LEU A 135 -18.96 7.25 0.91
CA LEU A 135 -19.27 8.53 0.27
C LEU A 135 -18.48 8.73 -1.03
N VAL A 136 -17.17 8.43 -1.02
CA VAL A 136 -16.33 8.53 -2.23
C VAL A 136 -16.77 7.51 -3.28
N THR A 137 -17.06 6.28 -2.87
CA THR A 137 -17.46 5.19 -3.77
C THR A 137 -18.77 5.47 -4.48
N THR A 138 -19.78 5.94 -3.75
CA THR A 138 -21.13 6.13 -4.28
C THR A 138 -21.39 7.53 -4.81
N GLN A 139 -20.65 8.52 -4.30
CA GLN A 139 -20.89 9.96 -4.52
C GLN A 139 -22.35 10.37 -4.34
N LEU A 140 -23.17 9.48 -3.72
CA LEU A 140 -24.62 9.61 -3.55
C LEU A 140 -25.40 9.81 -4.88
N ARG A 141 -24.85 9.38 -6.01
CA ARG A 141 -25.42 9.54 -7.37
C ARG A 141 -26.21 8.32 -7.82
N PHE A 142 -27.12 7.83 -7.02
CA PHE A 142 -27.88 6.59 -7.27
C PHE A 142 -28.81 6.64 -8.49
N GLY A 143 -29.05 7.79 -9.10
CA GLY A 143 -29.93 7.98 -10.26
C GLY A 143 -29.21 8.28 -11.58
N ASP A 144 -27.87 8.29 -11.61
CA ASP A 144 -27.09 8.61 -12.79
C ASP A 144 -26.88 7.36 -13.66
N VAL A 145 -27.07 7.47 -14.99
CA VAL A 145 -26.87 6.37 -15.95
C VAL A 145 -25.41 5.87 -15.97
N GLN A 146 -24.45 6.74 -15.73
CA GLN A 146 -23.02 6.39 -15.64
C GLN A 146 -22.61 5.87 -14.25
N PHE A 147 -23.51 5.94 -13.28
CA PHE A 147 -23.22 5.54 -11.89
C PHE A 147 -22.69 4.11 -11.77
N LEU A 148 -23.31 3.15 -12.47
CA LEU A 148 -22.90 1.75 -12.40
C LEU A 148 -21.45 1.52 -12.87
N GLY A 149 -21.01 2.22 -13.93
CA GLY A 149 -19.64 2.10 -14.42
C GLY A 149 -18.63 2.57 -13.38
N PHE A 150 -18.82 3.75 -12.82
CA PHE A 150 -17.96 4.30 -11.76
C PHE A 150 -18.04 3.50 -10.47
N LEU A 151 -19.23 3.03 -10.09
CA LEU A 151 -19.42 2.22 -8.90
C LEU A 151 -18.62 0.92 -8.98
N ILE A 152 -18.67 0.22 -10.11
CA ILE A 152 -17.89 -1.01 -10.31
C ILE A 152 -16.39 -0.72 -10.17
N GLY A 153 -15.88 0.34 -10.83
CA GLY A 153 -14.48 0.75 -10.70
C GLY A 153 -14.09 1.04 -9.26
N ASN A 154 -14.90 1.82 -8.55
CA ASN A 154 -14.65 2.17 -7.16
C ASN A 154 -14.71 0.94 -6.22
N LEU A 155 -15.66 0.03 -6.42
CA LEU A 155 -15.74 -1.23 -5.67
C LEU A 155 -14.54 -2.13 -5.94
N MET A 156 -14.03 -2.17 -7.18
CA MET A 156 -12.79 -2.88 -7.50
C MET A 156 -11.59 -2.27 -6.75
N LEU A 157 -11.48 -0.94 -6.65
CA LEU A 157 -10.44 -0.29 -5.86
C LEU A 157 -10.53 -0.66 -4.37
N VAL A 158 -11.73 -0.70 -3.80
CA VAL A 158 -11.95 -1.19 -2.42
C VAL A 158 -11.58 -2.67 -2.31
N GLY A 159 -11.92 -3.49 -3.31
CA GLY A 159 -11.51 -4.90 -3.39
C GLY A 159 -9.99 -5.07 -3.42
N ALA A 160 -9.28 -4.24 -4.18
CA ALA A 160 -7.82 -4.21 -4.17
C ALA A 160 -7.26 -3.82 -2.78
N ALA A 161 -7.89 -2.86 -2.10
CA ALA A 161 -7.52 -2.48 -0.74
C ALA A 161 -7.72 -3.64 0.27
N VAL A 162 -8.77 -4.46 0.12
CA VAL A 162 -8.96 -5.71 0.88
C VAL A 162 -7.81 -6.68 0.63
N CYS A 163 -7.43 -6.88 -0.64
CA CYS A 163 -6.31 -7.76 -1.01
C CYS A 163 -4.99 -7.28 -0.40
N TRP A 164 -4.65 -6.00 -0.55
CA TRP A 164 -3.44 -5.45 0.05
C TRP A 164 -3.48 -5.47 1.58
N GLY A 165 -4.61 -5.16 2.21
CA GLY A 165 -4.79 -5.28 3.66
C GLY A 165 -4.54 -6.70 4.18
N THR A 166 -5.01 -7.71 3.43
CA THR A 166 -4.74 -9.13 3.71
C THR A 166 -3.25 -9.43 3.59
N SER A 167 -2.61 -9.01 2.49
CA SER A 167 -1.17 -9.20 2.25
C SER A 167 -0.32 -8.50 3.31
N ASN A 168 -0.66 -7.27 3.70
CA ASN A 168 0.04 -6.51 4.72
C ASN A 168 -0.04 -7.19 6.09
N THR A 169 -1.22 -7.71 6.45
CA THR A 169 -1.40 -8.45 7.71
C THR A 169 -0.59 -9.74 7.71
N ALA A 170 -0.58 -10.50 6.62
CA ALA A 170 0.27 -11.68 6.46
C ALA A 170 1.76 -11.32 6.53
N SER A 171 2.16 -10.24 5.85
CA SER A 171 3.53 -9.73 5.86
C SER A 171 3.97 -9.27 7.25
N ALA A 172 3.09 -8.68 8.06
CA ALA A 172 3.40 -8.28 9.43
C ALA A 172 3.79 -9.48 10.31
N VAL A 173 3.16 -10.64 10.09
CA VAL A 173 3.55 -11.90 10.78
C VAL A 173 4.91 -12.39 10.28
N LEU A 174 5.12 -12.40 8.96
CA LEU A 174 6.36 -12.88 8.34
C LEU A 174 7.57 -12.01 8.71
N LEU A 175 7.39 -10.69 8.82
CA LEU A 175 8.44 -9.74 9.19
C LEU A 175 9.00 -9.93 10.59
N ARG A 176 8.35 -10.72 11.45
CA ARG A 176 8.91 -11.14 12.74
C ARG A 176 10.08 -12.13 12.58
N ARG A 177 10.18 -12.81 11.42
CA ARG A 177 11.15 -13.87 11.14
C ARG A 177 11.98 -13.62 9.88
N ILE A 178 11.42 -12.94 8.89
CA ILE A 178 12.04 -12.69 7.59
C ILE A 178 12.40 -11.20 7.50
N PRO A 179 13.63 -10.84 7.09
CA PRO A 179 13.99 -9.45 6.86
C PRO A 179 13.16 -8.82 5.74
N ILE A 180 12.94 -7.49 5.80
CA ILE A 180 12.06 -6.73 4.91
C ILE A 180 12.38 -6.94 3.43
N PHE A 181 13.64 -6.71 3.03
CA PHE A 181 14.02 -6.77 1.61
C PHE A 181 13.84 -8.17 0.99
N PRO A 182 14.29 -9.27 1.62
CA PRO A 182 13.99 -10.61 1.13
C PRO A 182 12.50 -10.93 1.04
N LEU A 183 11.68 -10.45 1.99
CA LEU A 183 10.23 -10.66 1.95
C LEU A 183 9.61 -9.95 0.74
N LEU A 184 9.92 -8.65 0.56
CA LEU A 184 9.47 -7.87 -0.58
C LEU A 184 9.90 -8.49 -1.90
N GLU A 185 11.17 -8.94 -1.99
CA GLU A 185 11.70 -9.57 -3.19
C GLU A 185 10.92 -10.83 -3.58
N VAL A 186 10.60 -11.70 -2.63
CA VAL A 186 9.80 -12.89 -2.93
C VAL A 186 8.40 -12.53 -3.40
N GLN A 187 7.75 -11.52 -2.81
CA GLN A 187 6.45 -11.02 -3.26
C GLN A 187 6.52 -10.47 -4.69
N LEU A 188 7.56 -9.69 -5.00
CA LEU A 188 7.81 -9.17 -6.35
C LEU A 188 8.04 -10.30 -7.37
N ILE A 189 8.75 -11.36 -7.00
CA ILE A 189 8.94 -12.54 -7.83
C ILE A 189 7.60 -13.24 -8.10
N PHE A 190 6.75 -13.42 -7.07
CA PHE A 190 5.40 -13.98 -7.26
C PHE A 190 4.62 -13.19 -8.31
N GLY A 191 4.59 -11.87 -8.20
CA GLY A 191 3.91 -11.03 -9.17
C GLY A 191 4.57 -11.06 -10.54
N THR A 192 5.89 -10.89 -10.62
CA THR A 192 6.64 -10.91 -11.88
C THR A 192 6.41 -12.20 -12.65
N VAL A 193 6.56 -13.36 -12.00
CA VAL A 193 6.35 -14.67 -12.63
C VAL A 193 4.91 -14.84 -13.06
N SER A 194 3.95 -14.47 -12.21
CA SER A 194 2.52 -14.58 -12.54
C SER A 194 2.15 -13.71 -13.74
N PHE A 195 2.58 -12.46 -13.78
CA PHE A 195 2.28 -11.57 -14.92
C PHE A 195 3.09 -11.91 -16.17
N ALA A 196 4.29 -12.45 -16.06
CA ALA A 196 5.05 -12.98 -17.20
C ALA A 196 4.30 -14.16 -17.89
N VAL A 197 3.48 -14.89 -17.15
CA VAL A 197 2.60 -15.93 -17.68
C VAL A 197 1.25 -15.35 -18.16
N LEU A 198 0.65 -14.46 -17.37
CA LEU A 198 -0.66 -13.89 -17.69
C LEU A 198 -0.66 -12.97 -18.92
N VAL A 199 0.42 -12.23 -19.17
CA VAL A 199 0.52 -11.35 -20.35
C VAL A 199 0.36 -12.13 -21.65
N PRO A 200 1.15 -13.17 -21.95
CA PRO A 200 0.96 -13.94 -23.18
C PRO A 200 -0.36 -14.73 -23.22
N LEU A 201 -0.82 -15.24 -22.09
CA LEU A 201 -2.10 -15.97 -22.02
C LEU A 201 -3.30 -15.08 -22.29
N SER A 202 -3.25 -13.81 -21.93
CA SER A 202 -4.32 -12.84 -22.20
C SER A 202 -4.32 -12.29 -23.63
N GLY A 203 -3.26 -12.58 -24.42
CA GLY A 203 -3.07 -11.96 -25.72
C GLY A 203 -2.72 -10.47 -25.64
N ALA A 204 -2.36 -9.97 -24.46
CA ALA A 204 -2.01 -8.56 -24.27
C ALA A 204 -0.74 -8.19 -25.05
N PRO A 205 -0.76 -7.10 -25.85
CA PRO A 205 0.43 -6.64 -26.55
C PRO A 205 1.50 -6.18 -25.56
N LEU A 206 2.72 -6.67 -25.72
CA LEU A 206 3.88 -6.22 -24.94
C LEU A 206 4.41 -4.84 -25.39
N ALA A 207 3.75 -4.21 -26.34
CA ALA A 207 4.14 -2.93 -26.88
C ALA A 207 3.94 -1.82 -25.82
N VAL A 208 5.01 -1.07 -25.56
CA VAL A 208 4.99 0.14 -24.76
C VAL A 208 5.39 1.30 -25.66
N PRO A 209 4.51 2.28 -25.90
CA PRO A 209 4.83 3.48 -26.67
C PRO A 209 6.00 4.24 -26.06
N SER A 210 6.87 4.79 -26.92
CA SER A 210 8.11 5.46 -26.49
C SER A 210 7.87 6.73 -25.66
N ASP A 211 6.75 7.39 -25.86
CA ASP A 211 6.30 8.58 -25.13
C ASP A 211 5.78 8.27 -23.72
N ILE A 212 5.25 7.06 -23.51
CA ILE A 212 4.77 6.57 -22.20
C ILE A 212 5.88 5.83 -21.43
N LEU A 213 6.94 5.39 -22.11
CA LEU A 213 8.02 4.63 -21.47
C LEU A 213 8.66 5.35 -20.27
N PRO A 214 8.94 6.67 -20.29
CA PRO A 214 9.46 7.38 -19.13
C PRO A 214 8.50 7.35 -17.92
N ASP A 215 7.19 7.54 -18.16
CA ASP A 215 6.17 7.51 -17.12
C ASP A 215 6.06 6.09 -16.51
N LEU A 216 6.12 5.06 -17.32
CA LEU A 216 6.10 3.66 -16.88
C LEU A 216 7.37 3.30 -16.07
N LEU A 217 8.54 3.73 -16.51
CA LEU A 217 9.79 3.50 -15.76
C LEU A 217 9.79 4.26 -14.43
N LEU A 218 9.29 5.49 -14.41
CA LEU A 218 9.12 6.27 -13.18
C LEU A 218 8.14 5.55 -12.24
N LEU A 219 7.03 5.06 -12.75
CA LEU A 219 6.04 4.28 -12.00
C LEU A 219 6.68 3.03 -11.42
N ALA A 220 7.39 2.24 -12.23
CA ALA A 220 8.04 1.01 -11.81
C ALA A 220 9.13 1.24 -10.74
N ALA A 221 9.93 2.29 -10.89
CA ALA A 221 10.97 2.61 -9.91
C ALA A 221 10.41 3.17 -8.60
N SER A 222 9.35 3.97 -8.66
CA SER A 222 8.81 4.69 -7.51
C SER A 222 7.74 3.93 -6.72
N ALA A 223 6.86 3.18 -7.41
CA ALA A 223 5.63 2.64 -6.84
C ALA A 223 5.85 1.62 -5.73
N VAL A 224 6.73 0.64 -5.93
CA VAL A 224 6.95 -0.44 -4.95
C VAL A 224 8.32 -0.31 -4.30
N GLY A 225 9.37 -0.18 -5.09
CA GLY A 225 10.75 -0.20 -4.60
C GLY A 225 11.06 1.00 -3.68
N MET A 226 11.06 2.21 -4.24
CA MET A 226 11.49 3.40 -3.50
C MET A 226 10.51 3.78 -2.39
N PHE A 227 9.19 3.70 -2.64
CA PHE A 227 8.17 3.92 -1.60
C PHE A 227 8.41 3.00 -0.40
N SER A 228 8.51 1.69 -0.62
CA SER A 228 8.68 0.71 0.46
C SER A 228 9.96 0.93 1.25
N VAL A 229 11.08 1.20 0.59
CA VAL A 229 12.36 1.48 1.26
C VAL A 229 12.25 2.71 2.15
N LEU A 230 11.69 3.81 1.66
CA LEU A 230 11.54 5.06 2.41
C LEU A 230 10.53 4.90 3.55
N PHE A 231 9.42 4.21 3.32
CA PHE A 231 8.40 3.92 4.32
C PHE A 231 8.99 3.10 5.49
N PHE A 232 9.68 2.01 5.20
CA PHE A 232 10.28 1.18 6.24
C PHE A 232 11.47 1.86 6.94
N TYR A 233 12.24 2.69 6.23
CA TYR A 233 13.27 3.50 6.86
C TYR A 233 12.65 4.48 7.86
N ALA A 234 11.58 5.17 7.49
CA ALA A 234 10.85 6.05 8.40
C ALA A 234 10.29 5.27 9.59
N PHE A 235 9.65 4.12 9.35
CA PHE A 235 9.11 3.24 10.38
C PHE A 235 10.16 2.88 11.45
N ARG A 236 11.39 2.54 11.03
CA ARG A 236 12.50 2.22 11.94
C ARG A 236 13.09 3.42 12.67
N THR A 237 13.02 4.62 12.09
CA THR A 237 13.71 5.80 12.62
C THR A 237 12.83 6.71 13.44
N ILE A 238 11.55 6.85 13.11
CA ILE A 238 10.59 7.72 13.82
C ILE A 238 9.41 6.95 14.44
N GLY A 239 9.33 5.63 14.19
CA GLY A 239 8.32 4.73 14.74
C GLY A 239 7.03 4.66 13.94
N ALA A 240 6.24 3.60 14.18
CA ALA A 240 5.01 3.28 13.45
C ALA A 240 3.97 4.40 13.55
N MET A 241 3.75 4.92 14.76
CA MET A 241 2.73 5.94 15.02
C MET A 241 2.95 7.20 14.17
N ARG A 242 4.19 7.74 14.14
CA ARG A 242 4.48 8.96 13.38
C ARG A 242 4.46 8.71 11.88
N THR A 243 4.95 7.57 11.45
CA THR A 243 4.93 7.15 10.04
C THR A 243 3.48 7.01 9.55
N GLY A 244 2.65 6.30 10.32
CA GLY A 244 1.23 6.11 10.00
C GLY A 244 0.41 7.39 10.04
N ALA A 245 0.72 8.34 10.93
CA ALA A 245 0.02 9.63 11.01
C ALA A 245 0.36 10.56 9.81
N ILE A 246 1.56 10.42 9.22
CA ILE A 246 2.00 11.28 8.10
C ILE A 246 1.58 10.70 6.75
N LEU A 247 1.59 9.37 6.60
CA LEU A 247 1.29 8.73 5.31
C LEU A 247 -0.05 9.16 4.68
N PRO A 248 -1.17 9.35 5.42
CA PRO A 248 -2.43 9.83 4.85
C PRO A 248 -2.36 11.20 4.16
N THR A 249 -1.30 12.00 4.43
CA THR A 249 -1.07 13.24 3.68
C THR A 249 -0.82 12.98 2.18
N SER A 250 -0.54 11.73 1.79
CA SER A 250 -0.47 11.28 0.40
C SER A 250 -1.72 11.65 -0.41
N ALA A 251 -2.90 11.70 0.23
CA ALA A 251 -4.13 12.13 -0.43
C ALA A 251 -4.04 13.54 -1.01
N LEU A 252 -3.35 14.47 -0.33
CA LEU A 252 -3.15 15.84 -0.84
C LEU A 252 -2.30 15.83 -2.11
N TRP A 253 -1.18 15.12 -2.08
CA TRP A 253 -0.28 14.98 -3.22
C TRP A 253 -0.95 14.27 -4.39
N GLY A 254 -1.77 13.27 -4.08
CA GLY A 254 -2.52 12.53 -5.08
C GLY A 254 -3.59 13.35 -5.78
N ILE A 255 -4.33 14.19 -5.05
CA ILE A 255 -5.31 15.12 -5.63
C ILE A 255 -4.60 16.16 -6.51
N LEU A 256 -3.47 16.70 -6.06
CA LEU A 256 -2.67 17.63 -6.87
C LEU A 256 -2.17 16.96 -8.15
N ALA A 257 -1.69 15.72 -8.06
CA ALA A 257 -1.26 14.93 -9.21
C ALA A 257 -2.44 14.62 -10.15
N ALA A 258 -3.62 14.27 -9.61
CA ALA A 258 -4.81 14.02 -10.41
C ALA A 258 -5.21 15.26 -11.24
N PHE A 259 -5.21 16.43 -10.65
CA PHE A 259 -5.50 17.67 -11.38
C PHE A 259 -4.42 18.06 -12.39
N TYR A 260 -3.16 17.71 -12.13
CA TYR A 260 -2.07 17.95 -13.08
C TYR A 260 -2.17 17.03 -14.32
N PHE A 261 -2.36 15.72 -14.11
CA PHE A 261 -2.45 14.75 -15.20
C PHE A 261 -3.81 14.74 -15.90
N PHE A 262 -4.88 15.07 -15.18
CA PHE A 262 -6.26 15.03 -15.64
C PHE A 262 -6.99 16.32 -15.29
N PRO A 263 -6.69 17.47 -15.96
CA PRO A 263 -7.26 18.78 -15.62
C PRO A 263 -8.78 18.84 -15.71
N ASN A 264 -9.41 17.92 -16.44
CA ASN A 264 -10.87 17.84 -16.58
C ASN A 264 -11.54 17.05 -15.43
N GLU A 265 -10.77 16.39 -14.55
CA GLU A 265 -11.32 15.79 -13.36
C GLU A 265 -11.71 16.85 -12.34
N THR A 266 -12.93 16.79 -11.83
CA THR A 266 -13.41 17.67 -10.76
C THR A 266 -13.85 16.85 -9.57
N LEU A 267 -13.55 17.33 -8.37
CA LEU A 267 -14.04 16.70 -7.15
C LEU A 267 -15.43 17.23 -6.81
N SER A 268 -16.38 16.34 -6.60
CA SER A 268 -17.67 16.70 -6.02
C SER A 268 -17.49 17.02 -4.52
N VAL A 269 -18.43 17.81 -3.97
CA VAL A 269 -18.44 18.10 -2.53
C VAL A 269 -18.49 16.81 -1.71
N VAL A 270 -19.23 15.79 -2.16
CA VAL A 270 -19.33 14.48 -1.47
C VAL A 270 -17.96 13.76 -1.44
N GLN A 271 -17.18 13.81 -2.53
CA GLN A 271 -15.83 13.25 -2.57
C GLN A 271 -14.88 13.98 -1.62
N VAL A 272 -14.96 15.31 -1.58
CA VAL A 272 -14.14 16.14 -0.66
C VAL A 272 -14.46 15.79 0.80
N VAL A 273 -15.76 15.75 1.15
CA VAL A 273 -16.21 15.40 2.52
C VAL A 273 -15.81 13.96 2.86
N GLY A 274 -16.06 13.00 1.96
CA GLY A 274 -15.70 11.60 2.18
C GLY A 274 -14.19 11.40 2.32
N GLY A 275 -13.39 12.04 1.46
CA GLY A 275 -11.94 11.99 1.53
C GLY A 275 -11.37 12.64 2.79
N ALA A 276 -11.89 13.80 3.17
CA ALA A 276 -11.50 14.47 4.42
C ALA A 276 -11.84 13.62 5.65
N LEU A 277 -13.01 12.94 5.63
CA LEU A 277 -13.42 12.04 6.70
C LEU A 277 -12.48 10.82 6.79
N MET A 278 -12.10 10.20 5.65
CA MET A 278 -11.15 9.09 5.61
C MET A 278 -9.79 9.49 6.16
N VAL A 279 -9.20 10.55 5.62
CA VAL A 279 -7.87 11.04 6.01
C VAL A 279 -7.86 11.51 7.46
N GLY A 280 -8.86 12.30 7.88
CA GLY A 280 -9.00 12.76 9.25
C GLY A 280 -9.14 11.61 10.23
N SER A 281 -9.94 10.60 9.91
CA SER A 281 -10.12 9.40 10.74
C SER A 281 -8.83 8.58 10.84
N LEU A 282 -8.04 8.43 9.77
CA LEU A 282 -6.73 7.78 9.83
C LEU A 282 -5.76 8.54 10.74
N VAL A 283 -5.71 9.85 10.62
CA VAL A 283 -4.86 10.69 11.50
C VAL A 283 -5.28 10.52 12.95
N VAL A 284 -6.59 10.60 13.23
CA VAL A 284 -7.14 10.39 14.59
C VAL A 284 -6.78 9.00 15.11
N PHE A 285 -6.96 7.95 14.28
CA PHE A 285 -6.59 6.59 14.66
C PHE A 285 -5.13 6.48 15.13
N TYR A 286 -4.20 7.00 14.33
CA TYR A 286 -2.79 6.93 14.66
C TYR A 286 -2.37 7.84 15.82
N LEU A 287 -3.06 8.95 16.05
CA LEU A 287 -2.79 9.83 17.19
C LEU A 287 -3.26 9.23 18.52
N PHE A 288 -4.37 8.47 18.51
CA PHE A 288 -4.92 7.87 19.72
C PHE A 288 -4.44 6.44 20.01
N ARG A 289 -3.73 5.81 19.08
CA ARG A 289 -3.07 4.53 19.31
C ARG A 289 -1.92 4.72 20.30
N GLY A 290 -2.12 4.25 21.54
CA GLY A 290 -1.20 4.46 22.65
C GLY A 290 0.13 3.71 22.47
N PRO A 291 1.15 4.01 23.33
CA PRO A 291 2.49 3.39 23.27
C PRO A 291 2.51 1.89 23.59
N THR A 292 1.40 1.30 24.01
CA THR A 292 1.35 -0.02 24.65
C THR A 292 1.69 -1.19 23.72
N GLU A 293 1.57 -1.04 22.41
CA GLU A 293 1.85 -2.15 21.47
C GLU A 293 3.30 -2.19 20.98
N THR A 294 4.04 -1.09 21.10
CA THR A 294 5.45 -1.06 20.71
C THR A 294 6.34 -1.84 21.71
N ARG A 295 5.85 -2.08 22.92
CA ARG A 295 6.58 -2.83 23.96
C ARG A 295 6.64 -4.34 23.65
N ALA A 296 5.56 -4.94 23.15
CA ALA A 296 5.54 -6.36 22.83
C ALA A 296 6.48 -6.76 21.67
N ALA A 297 6.71 -5.84 20.69
CA ALA A 297 7.65 -6.08 19.59
C ALA A 297 9.11 -5.79 19.97
N GLY A 298 9.36 -4.99 21.01
CA GLY A 298 10.70 -4.59 21.47
C GLY A 298 11.26 -5.45 22.61
N GLU A 299 10.41 -6.06 23.42
CA GLU A 299 10.85 -6.88 24.58
C GLU A 299 11.31 -8.30 24.20
N THR A 300 10.99 -8.79 23.02
CA THR A 300 11.48 -10.10 22.54
C THR A 300 12.91 -10.06 21.99
N LEU A 301 13.62 -8.93 22.05
CA LEU A 301 15.00 -8.77 21.56
C LEU A 301 16.03 -8.51 22.66
N LYS A 302 15.71 -8.67 23.94
CA LYS A 302 16.74 -8.76 24.97
C LYS A 302 17.25 -10.21 25.00
N PRO A 303 18.58 -10.46 24.79
CA PRO A 303 19.16 -11.76 25.10
C PRO A 303 18.96 -12.01 26.60
N GLU A 304 18.45 -13.18 26.94
CA GLU A 304 18.54 -13.66 28.32
C GLU A 304 19.99 -13.53 28.78
N ALA A 305 20.20 -12.66 29.75
CA ALA A 305 21.46 -12.64 30.49
C ALA A 305 21.58 -14.01 31.16
N SER A 306 22.59 -14.77 30.77
CA SER A 306 22.95 -16.01 31.41
C SER A 306 23.33 -15.68 32.88
N ASP A 307 22.41 -15.94 33.79
CA ASP A 307 22.77 -16.08 35.21
C ASP A 307 23.64 -17.32 35.32
N GLY A 308 24.95 -17.07 35.41
CA GLY A 308 25.90 -18.09 35.84
C GLY A 308 25.65 -18.39 37.31
N PRO A 309 25.72 -19.64 37.75
CA PRO A 309 25.59 -19.98 39.14
C PRO A 309 26.91 -19.60 39.89
N ASP A 310 26.81 -18.60 40.74
CA ASP A 310 27.75 -18.48 41.85
C ASP A 310 27.49 -19.62 42.82
N SER A 311 28.48 -20.45 43.02
CA SER A 311 28.53 -21.43 44.10
C SER A 311 29.86 -21.22 44.86
N PRO A 312 29.86 -21.36 46.21
CA PRO A 312 30.92 -21.02 47.17
C PRO A 312 32.14 -21.91 47.08
#